data_92b454f80d8a76cfe268c6b702fd2242
#
_entry.id   92b454f80d8a76cfe268c6b702fd2242
#
_cell.length_a   1.000
_cell.length_b   1.000
_cell.length_c   1.000
_cell.angle_alpha   90.00
_cell.angle_beta   90.00
_cell.angle_gamma   90.00
#
_symmetry.space_group_name_H-M   'P 1'
#
loop_
_entity.id
_entity.type
_entity.pdbx_description
1 polymer ?
#
loop_
_entity_poly.entity_id
_entity_poly.type
_entity_poly.pdbx_seq_one_letter_code
_entity_poly.pdbx_strand_id
1 'polypeptide(L)'
;MSQAAVQLSSAPDPYSLLEARVSELTGELAVVSAQRMAELAEKERLANRLQHLLDLLPGGIIVIDDRGRVREANPAACELLGLPLEGELWRHVIARCFAPREDDGHEVSLKDGRRLSIATRSLDAEPGQLVLLNDLTETRRLQDQLARHERLSSLGRMVASLAHQIRTPLSAALIYASHLTEQTLPVETQQRFAGRLKERLHELEHQVRDMLVFARGELPLSDRVTPKVLMQALQAAAQAHVQGVAIRWQCDAYTGQLLCNRDTLVGALLNLIENALQAGTPQVRLKVHLYRRDNSLRLCVSDNGSGIEPHVLARLGEPFFTTKATGTGLGLAVVNAVVRAHQGQLQLRSRRGRGTCALLSLPLIPVVAEAN
;
A
#
# COMPACT_ATOMS: atom_id res chain seq x y z
N MET A 1 -0.65 45.82 110.35
CA MET A 1 -1.93 45.23 109.89
C MET A 1 -2.00 45.39 108.37
N SER A 2 -1.68 44.33 107.67
CA SER A 2 -1.71 44.33 106.19
C SER A 2 -2.61 43.17 105.76
N GLN A 3 -3.70 43.51 105.09
CA GLN A 3 -4.61 42.53 104.49
C GLN A 3 -4.05 42.08 103.16
N ALA A 4 -3.71 40.84 103.06
CA ALA A 4 -3.39 40.17 101.78
C ALA A 4 -4.72 39.65 101.20
N ALA A 5 -5.16 40.27 100.09
CA ALA A 5 -6.30 39.77 99.34
C ALA A 5 -5.83 38.61 98.46
N VAL A 6 -6.31 37.42 98.72
CA VAL A 6 -6.16 36.25 97.90
C VAL A 6 -7.12 36.39 96.71
N GLN A 7 -6.57 36.60 95.48
CA GLN A 7 -7.34 36.46 94.26
C GLN A 7 -7.58 34.98 93.99
N LEU A 8 -8.80 34.54 94.15
CA LEU A 8 -9.29 33.27 93.62
C LEU A 8 -9.42 33.36 92.15
N SER A 9 -8.44 32.77 91.41
CA SER A 9 -8.56 32.53 89.96
C SER A 9 -9.73 31.53 89.76
N SER A 10 -10.84 32.05 89.25
CA SER A 10 -11.95 31.20 88.78
C SER A 10 -11.50 30.35 87.61
N ALA A 11 -11.53 29.01 87.78
CA ALA A 11 -11.34 28.11 86.69
C ALA A 11 -12.36 28.39 85.58
N PRO A 12 -11.98 28.41 84.30
CA PRO A 12 -12.90 28.68 83.20
C PRO A 12 -14.02 27.64 83.19
N ASP A 13 -15.25 28.12 82.98
CA ASP A 13 -16.44 27.30 82.88
C ASP A 13 -16.26 26.19 81.83
N PRO A 14 -16.42 24.89 82.17
CA PRO A 14 -16.26 23.81 81.19
C PRO A 14 -17.11 23.95 79.95
N TYR A 15 -18.25 24.59 80.03
CA TYR A 15 -19.11 24.90 78.81
C TYR A 15 -18.51 25.89 77.91
N SER A 16 -17.87 26.97 78.42
CA SER A 16 -17.22 27.99 77.52
C SER A 16 -15.99 27.42 76.76
N LEU A 17 -15.27 26.47 77.41
CA LEU A 17 -14.17 25.74 76.74
C LEU A 17 -14.69 24.83 75.63
N LEU A 18 -15.84 24.17 75.88
CA LEU A 18 -16.48 23.32 74.88
C LEU A 18 -17.02 24.15 73.68
N GLU A 19 -17.69 25.27 73.95
CA GLU A 19 -18.16 26.20 72.89
C GLU A 19 -17.02 26.76 72.05
N ALA A 20 -15.92 27.16 72.71
CA ALA A 20 -14.72 27.61 71.92
C ALA A 20 -14.13 26.52 71.05
N ARG A 21 -14.09 25.24 71.56
CA ARG A 21 -13.58 24.13 70.80
C ARG A 21 -14.50 23.70 69.66
N VAL A 22 -15.82 23.78 69.87
CA VAL A 22 -16.80 23.52 68.81
C VAL A 22 -16.69 24.63 67.67
N SER A 23 -16.53 25.89 68.07
CA SER A 23 -16.35 27.01 67.17
C SER A 23 -15.04 26.88 66.36
N GLU A 24 -13.94 26.48 67.01
CA GLU A 24 -12.64 26.19 66.38
C GLU A 24 -12.75 25.03 65.35
N LEU A 25 -13.34 23.90 65.76
CA LEU A 25 -13.53 22.72 64.87
C LEU A 25 -14.47 23.02 63.71
N THR A 26 -15.52 23.82 63.92
CA THR A 26 -16.40 24.25 62.82
C THR A 26 -15.68 25.19 61.85
N GLY A 27 -14.79 26.06 62.34
CA GLY A 27 -13.93 26.88 61.49
C GLY A 27 -12.93 26.06 60.69
N GLU A 28 -12.25 25.10 61.34
CA GLU A 28 -11.34 24.17 60.64
C GLU A 28 -12.08 23.34 59.57
N LEU A 29 -13.27 22.82 59.90
CA LEU A 29 -14.09 22.04 58.94
C LEU A 29 -14.53 22.89 57.77
N ALA A 30 -14.90 24.16 57.99
CA ALA A 30 -15.26 25.12 56.91
C ALA A 30 -14.09 25.40 55.97
N VAL A 31 -12.86 25.56 56.50
CA VAL A 31 -11.66 25.76 55.68
C VAL A 31 -11.32 24.53 54.86
N VAL A 32 -11.33 23.33 55.49
CA VAL A 32 -11.05 22.06 54.78
C VAL A 32 -12.11 21.76 53.72
N SER A 33 -13.39 22.02 54.01
CA SER A 33 -14.46 21.84 53.04
C SER A 33 -14.34 22.81 51.85
N ALA A 34 -13.99 24.07 52.10
CA ALA A 34 -13.75 25.08 51.05
C ALA A 34 -12.55 24.69 50.15
N GLN A 35 -11.44 24.22 50.74
CA GLN A 35 -10.30 23.71 50.01
C GLN A 35 -10.68 22.51 49.12
N ARG A 36 -11.42 21.55 49.66
CA ARG A 36 -11.86 20.35 48.93
C ARG A 36 -12.80 20.70 47.78
N MET A 37 -13.69 21.68 47.98
CA MET A 37 -14.55 22.18 46.92
C MET A 37 -13.76 22.88 45.80
N ALA A 38 -12.73 23.67 46.13
CA ALA A 38 -11.85 24.29 45.19
C ALA A 38 -11.04 23.26 44.37
N GLU A 39 -10.49 22.23 45.01
CA GLU A 39 -9.78 21.13 44.36
C GLU A 39 -10.70 20.34 43.40
N LEU A 40 -11.93 20.06 43.79
CA LEU A 40 -12.93 19.38 42.98
C LEU A 40 -13.29 20.23 41.76
N ALA A 41 -13.53 21.53 41.94
CA ALA A 41 -13.84 22.45 40.86
C ALA A 41 -12.68 22.58 39.86
N GLU A 42 -11.43 22.57 40.34
CA GLU A 42 -10.24 22.57 39.48
C GLU A 42 -10.11 21.26 38.68
N LYS A 43 -10.33 20.10 39.32
CA LYS A 43 -10.34 18.80 38.63
C LYS A 43 -11.43 18.71 37.58
N GLU A 44 -12.65 19.15 37.90
CA GLU A 44 -13.76 19.21 36.90
C GLU A 44 -13.41 20.11 35.72
N ARG A 45 -12.84 21.28 35.99
CA ARG A 45 -12.41 22.21 34.95
C ARG A 45 -11.36 21.60 34.03
N LEU A 46 -10.38 20.87 34.59
CA LEU A 46 -9.35 20.20 33.85
C LEU A 46 -9.90 19.04 33.02
N ALA A 47 -10.78 18.23 33.62
CA ALA A 47 -11.45 17.12 32.93
C ALA A 47 -12.29 17.63 31.73
N ASN A 48 -13.11 18.66 31.95
CA ASN A 48 -13.90 19.28 30.90
C ASN A 48 -13.04 19.88 29.76
N ARG A 49 -11.89 20.47 30.14
CA ARG A 49 -10.94 20.99 29.14
C ARG A 49 -10.31 19.85 28.30
N LEU A 50 -9.91 18.75 28.94
CA LEU A 50 -9.36 17.58 28.25
C LEU A 50 -10.41 16.96 27.33
N GLN A 51 -11.63 16.79 27.79
CA GLN A 51 -12.74 16.29 26.97
C GLN A 51 -12.96 17.17 25.74
N HIS A 52 -13.03 18.47 25.93
CA HIS A 52 -13.20 19.42 24.81
C HIS A 52 -12.05 19.35 23.81
N LEU A 53 -10.81 19.16 24.28
CA LEU A 53 -9.66 18.97 23.38
C LEU A 53 -9.76 17.68 22.58
N LEU A 54 -10.21 16.58 23.19
CA LEU A 54 -10.44 15.31 22.50
C LEU A 54 -11.56 15.42 21.45
N ASP A 55 -12.61 16.19 21.77
CA ASP A 55 -13.73 16.41 20.85
C ASP A 55 -13.35 17.23 19.61
N LEU A 56 -12.36 18.13 19.74
CA LEU A 56 -11.85 18.95 18.63
C LEU A 56 -10.84 18.20 17.71
N LEU A 57 -10.37 17.03 18.12
CA LEU A 57 -9.42 16.28 17.30
C LEU A 57 -10.10 15.71 16.05
N PRO A 58 -9.50 15.89 14.85
CA PRO A 58 -10.08 15.37 13.62
C PRO A 58 -9.97 13.86 13.47
N GLY A 59 -9.19 13.21 14.33
CA GLY A 59 -9.06 11.74 14.36
C GLY A 59 -10.07 11.10 15.30
N GLY A 60 -10.61 9.96 14.91
CA GLY A 60 -11.48 9.15 15.77
C GLY A 60 -10.68 8.55 16.92
N ILE A 61 -11.12 8.78 18.14
CA ILE A 61 -10.53 8.22 19.37
C ILE A 61 -11.57 7.36 20.04
N ILE A 62 -11.20 6.12 20.36
CA ILE A 62 -12.06 5.16 21.01
C ILE A 62 -11.30 4.53 22.17
N VAL A 63 -11.91 4.50 23.33
CA VAL A 63 -11.39 3.79 24.50
C VAL A 63 -12.18 2.50 24.68
N ILE A 64 -11.46 1.38 24.75
CA ILE A 64 -12.03 0.03 24.89
C ILE A 64 -11.62 -0.53 26.23
N ASP A 65 -12.56 -1.08 26.99
CA ASP A 65 -12.31 -1.72 28.28
C ASP A 65 -11.64 -3.11 28.15
N ASP A 66 -11.35 -3.76 29.27
CA ASP A 66 -10.78 -5.10 29.37
C ASP A 66 -11.69 -6.21 28.81
N ARG A 67 -12.99 -5.93 28.65
CA ARG A 67 -13.99 -6.84 28.10
C ARG A 67 -14.23 -6.62 26.61
N GLY A 68 -13.51 -5.69 26.00
CA GLY A 68 -13.64 -5.35 24.59
C GLY A 68 -14.87 -4.49 24.28
N ARG A 69 -15.45 -3.77 25.26
CA ARG A 69 -16.54 -2.82 25.04
C ARG A 69 -16.00 -1.42 24.86
N VAL A 70 -16.63 -0.66 23.99
CA VAL A 70 -16.35 0.76 23.83
C VAL A 70 -16.85 1.51 25.07
N ARG A 71 -15.93 2.11 25.81
CA ARG A 71 -16.21 2.92 26.99
C ARG A 71 -16.46 4.37 26.64
N GLU A 72 -15.64 4.93 25.74
CA GLU A 72 -15.68 6.32 25.31
C GLU A 72 -15.37 6.41 23.83
N ALA A 73 -16.00 7.36 23.14
CA ALA A 73 -15.74 7.67 21.76
C ALA A 73 -15.91 9.17 21.51
N ASN A 74 -14.92 9.80 20.85
CA ASN A 74 -15.05 11.21 20.50
C ASN A 74 -15.99 11.41 19.28
N PRO A 75 -16.45 12.63 19.01
CA PRO A 75 -17.35 12.93 17.89
C PRO A 75 -16.81 12.44 16.54
N ALA A 76 -15.50 12.60 16.27
CA ALA A 76 -14.88 12.14 15.05
C ALA A 76 -14.97 10.61 14.86
N ALA A 77 -14.85 9.82 15.93
CA ALA A 77 -15.07 8.38 15.86
C ALA A 77 -16.53 8.04 15.51
N CYS A 78 -17.48 8.80 16.09
CA CYS A 78 -18.90 8.64 15.79
C CYS A 78 -19.24 8.98 14.34
N GLU A 79 -18.62 10.02 13.77
CA GLU A 79 -18.78 10.38 12.35
C GLU A 79 -18.17 9.33 11.41
N LEU A 80 -17.04 8.74 11.82
CA LEU A 80 -16.36 7.72 11.03
C LEU A 80 -17.10 6.38 11.02
N LEU A 81 -17.57 5.91 12.18
CA LEU A 81 -18.12 4.56 12.33
C LEU A 81 -19.63 4.51 12.51
N GLY A 82 -20.28 5.68 12.67
CA GLY A 82 -21.71 5.76 12.95
C GLY A 82 -22.07 5.38 14.37
N LEU A 83 -23.32 5.72 14.77
CA LEU A 83 -23.87 5.43 16.11
C LEU A 83 -24.68 4.14 16.11
N PRO A 84 -24.87 3.46 17.26
CA PRO A 84 -24.19 3.72 18.55
C PRO A 84 -22.78 3.13 18.58
N LEU A 85 -21.87 3.72 19.40
CA LEU A 85 -20.54 3.17 19.66
C LEU A 85 -20.37 2.78 21.12
N GLU A 86 -20.71 3.69 22.04
CA GLU A 86 -20.54 3.46 23.48
C GLU A 86 -21.40 2.30 23.99
N GLY A 87 -20.79 1.46 24.82
CA GLY A 87 -21.39 0.25 25.34
C GLY A 87 -21.41 -0.96 24.38
N GLU A 88 -21.16 -0.76 23.08
CA GLU A 88 -21.08 -1.87 22.12
C GLU A 88 -19.76 -2.65 22.26
N LEU A 89 -19.80 -3.93 21.87
CA LEU A 89 -18.57 -4.72 21.73
C LEU A 89 -17.83 -4.29 20.46
N TRP A 90 -16.56 -3.98 20.59
CA TRP A 90 -15.71 -3.55 19.47
C TRP A 90 -15.74 -4.51 18.26
N ARG A 91 -15.79 -5.82 18.50
CA ARG A 91 -15.95 -6.82 17.44
C ARG A 91 -17.23 -6.63 16.62
N HIS A 92 -18.34 -6.14 17.23
CA HIS A 92 -19.58 -5.88 16.50
C HIS A 92 -19.47 -4.60 15.65
N VAL A 93 -18.81 -3.58 16.20
CA VAL A 93 -18.49 -2.36 15.45
C VAL A 93 -17.62 -2.69 14.24
N ILE A 94 -16.58 -3.54 14.41
CA ILE A 94 -15.75 -4.02 13.31
C ILE A 94 -16.62 -4.72 12.26
N ALA A 95 -17.44 -5.68 12.63
CA ALA A 95 -18.28 -6.43 11.70
C ALA A 95 -19.32 -5.53 10.97
N ARG A 96 -19.80 -4.47 11.66
CA ARG A 96 -20.75 -3.51 11.10
C ARG A 96 -20.12 -2.55 10.10
N CYS A 97 -18.95 -1.97 10.42
CA CYS A 97 -18.39 -0.82 9.71
C CYS A 97 -17.27 -1.18 8.74
N PHE A 98 -16.45 -2.17 9.09
CA PHE A 98 -15.27 -2.49 8.31
C PHE A 98 -15.56 -3.51 7.20
N ALA A 99 -14.93 -3.31 6.07
CA ALA A 99 -14.90 -4.22 4.93
C ALA A 99 -13.46 -4.32 4.43
N PRO A 100 -12.57 -5.03 5.17
CA PRO A 100 -11.17 -5.15 4.79
C PRO A 100 -11.04 -5.65 3.36
N ARG A 101 -10.25 -4.97 2.56
CA ARG A 101 -9.93 -5.33 1.19
C ARG A 101 -8.54 -5.93 1.13
N GLU A 102 -8.33 -6.81 0.17
CA GLU A 102 -7.03 -7.46 0.00
C GLU A 102 -5.92 -6.46 -0.40
N ASP A 103 -6.29 -5.26 -0.87
CA ASP A 103 -5.40 -4.17 -1.27
C ASP A 103 -5.18 -3.10 -0.19
N ASP A 104 -5.73 -3.26 1.00
CA ASP A 104 -5.65 -2.25 2.09
C ASP A 104 -4.21 -2.09 2.65
N GLY A 105 -3.36 -3.11 2.58
CA GLY A 105 -1.99 -3.06 3.12
C GLY A 105 -1.95 -2.87 4.64
N HIS A 106 -1.57 -1.69 5.10
CA HIS A 106 -1.56 -1.29 6.52
C HIS A 106 -2.78 -0.44 6.91
N GLU A 107 -3.69 -0.21 5.99
CA GLU A 107 -4.93 0.53 6.17
C GLU A 107 -6.11 -0.45 6.24
N VAL A 108 -7.29 0.04 6.53
CA VAL A 108 -8.50 -0.77 6.52
C VAL A 108 -9.61 0.01 5.83
N SER A 109 -10.29 -0.64 4.89
CA SER A 109 -11.45 -0.05 4.21
C SER A 109 -12.71 -0.18 5.05
N LEU A 110 -13.52 0.87 5.06
CA LEU A 110 -14.89 0.83 5.55
C LEU A 110 -15.85 0.40 4.44
N LYS A 111 -17.06 -0.03 4.84
CA LYS A 111 -18.14 -0.41 3.90
C LYS A 111 -18.62 0.74 3.02
N ASP A 112 -18.49 1.98 3.49
CA ASP A 112 -18.82 3.19 2.74
C ASP A 112 -17.71 3.64 1.74
N GLY A 113 -16.58 2.93 1.73
CA GLY A 113 -15.46 3.17 0.82
C GLY A 113 -14.35 4.06 1.38
N ARG A 114 -14.51 4.61 2.60
CA ARG A 114 -13.43 5.36 3.26
C ARG A 114 -12.29 4.42 3.65
N ARG A 115 -11.07 4.96 3.66
CA ARG A 115 -9.86 4.24 4.09
C ARG A 115 -9.33 4.83 5.38
N LEU A 116 -9.18 3.99 6.40
CA LEU A 116 -8.72 4.39 7.72
C LEU A 116 -7.35 3.78 8.03
N SER A 117 -6.51 4.56 8.70
CA SER A 117 -5.36 4.04 9.45
C SER A 117 -5.80 3.78 10.88
N ILE A 118 -5.47 2.60 11.41
CA ILE A 118 -5.80 2.19 12.78
C ILE A 118 -4.51 2.02 13.56
N ALA A 119 -4.41 2.73 14.68
CA ALA A 119 -3.34 2.53 15.65
C ALA A 119 -3.93 2.17 17.01
N THR A 120 -3.41 1.13 17.64
CA THR A 120 -3.86 0.67 18.93
C THR A 120 -2.75 0.82 19.98
N ARG A 121 -3.08 1.34 21.16
CA ARG A 121 -2.17 1.49 22.30
C ARG A 121 -2.84 0.97 23.57
N SER A 122 -2.08 0.25 24.39
CA SER A 122 -2.54 -0.10 25.74
C SER A 122 -2.56 1.13 26.62
N LEU A 123 -3.52 1.19 27.55
CA LEU A 123 -3.56 2.21 28.58
C LEU A 123 -2.66 1.77 29.75
N ASP A 124 -1.67 2.60 30.12
CA ASP A 124 -0.69 2.25 31.16
C ASP A 124 -1.29 2.27 32.57
N ALA A 125 -2.31 3.09 32.79
CA ALA A 125 -2.91 3.32 34.11
C ALA A 125 -4.16 2.49 34.39
N GLU A 126 -4.84 1.98 33.39
CA GLU A 126 -6.10 1.24 33.48
C GLU A 126 -6.10 0.08 32.50
N PRO A 127 -6.77 -1.06 32.83
CA PRO A 127 -6.92 -2.14 31.86
C PRO A 127 -7.81 -1.70 30.70
N GLY A 128 -7.26 -1.70 29.48
CA GLY A 128 -7.96 -1.28 28.28
C GLY A 128 -7.03 -0.87 27.16
N GLN A 129 -7.62 -0.45 26.05
CA GLN A 129 -6.90 -0.05 24.83
C GLN A 129 -7.47 1.26 24.28
N LEU A 130 -6.57 2.11 23.80
CA LEU A 130 -6.90 3.28 23.00
C LEU A 130 -6.77 2.90 21.53
N VAL A 131 -7.82 3.14 20.76
CA VAL A 131 -7.82 2.99 19.29
C VAL A 131 -7.91 4.36 18.65
N LEU A 132 -6.92 4.68 17.82
CA LEU A 132 -6.87 5.91 17.04
C LEU A 132 -7.22 5.58 15.59
N LEU A 133 -8.17 6.31 15.02
CA LEU A 133 -8.65 6.19 13.65
C LEU A 133 -8.34 7.47 12.89
N ASN A 134 -7.58 7.38 11.82
CA ASN A 134 -7.34 8.51 10.93
C ASN A 134 -7.94 8.23 9.55
N ASP A 135 -8.76 9.16 9.05
CA ASP A 135 -9.27 9.09 7.68
C ASP A 135 -8.17 9.50 6.70
N LEU A 136 -7.77 8.58 5.86
CA LEU A 136 -6.77 8.77 4.82
C LEU A 136 -7.37 8.90 3.42
N THR A 137 -8.69 8.89 3.29
CA THR A 137 -9.41 8.83 2.01
C THR A 137 -9.00 9.96 1.07
N GLU A 138 -9.05 11.21 1.56
CA GLU A 138 -8.68 12.37 0.75
C GLU A 138 -7.17 12.42 0.47
N THR A 139 -6.34 12.07 1.44
CA THR A 139 -4.89 12.01 1.26
C THR A 139 -4.52 11.02 0.17
N ARG A 140 -5.14 9.83 0.17
CA ARG A 140 -4.94 8.81 -0.87
C ARG A 140 -5.43 9.29 -2.22
N ARG A 141 -6.62 9.88 -2.27
CA ARG A 141 -7.17 10.43 -3.51
C ARG A 141 -6.24 11.47 -4.14
N LEU A 142 -5.70 12.37 -3.33
CA LEU A 142 -4.75 13.39 -3.80
C LEU A 142 -3.42 12.78 -4.25
N GLN A 143 -2.91 11.78 -3.54
CA GLN A 143 -1.71 11.06 -3.93
C GLN A 143 -1.88 10.35 -5.28
N ASP A 144 -3.02 9.69 -5.50
CA ASP A 144 -3.33 9.01 -6.74
C ASP A 144 -3.49 10.00 -7.90
N GLN A 145 -4.14 11.15 -7.66
CA GLN A 145 -4.25 12.23 -8.63
C GLN A 145 -2.89 12.81 -9.01
N LEU A 146 -2.02 13.08 -8.03
CA LEU A 146 -0.66 13.57 -8.29
C LEU A 146 0.15 12.56 -9.10
N ALA A 147 0.14 11.29 -8.70
CA ALA A 147 0.84 10.23 -9.41
C ALA A 147 0.33 10.08 -10.86
N ARG A 148 -0.98 10.21 -11.08
CA ARG A 148 -1.57 10.21 -12.41
C ARG A 148 -1.14 11.43 -13.22
N HIS A 149 -1.16 12.61 -12.60
CA HIS A 149 -0.74 13.86 -13.26
C HIS A 149 0.74 13.82 -13.67
N GLU A 150 1.62 13.32 -12.81
CA GLU A 150 3.03 13.15 -13.11
C GLU A 150 3.28 12.19 -14.29
N ARG A 151 2.52 11.07 -14.33
CA ARG A 151 2.59 10.12 -15.46
C ARG A 151 2.16 10.75 -16.77
N LEU A 152 1.01 11.45 -16.76
CA LEU A 152 0.49 12.14 -17.95
C LEU A 152 1.42 13.28 -18.39
N SER A 153 2.00 14.03 -17.47
CA SER A 153 3.00 15.06 -17.76
C SER A 153 4.26 14.47 -18.39
N SER A 154 4.73 13.34 -17.87
CA SER A 154 5.85 12.59 -18.48
C SER A 154 5.54 12.12 -19.89
N LEU A 155 4.34 11.57 -20.13
CA LEU A 155 3.87 11.23 -21.47
C LEU A 155 3.80 12.46 -22.39
N GLY A 156 3.24 13.58 -21.89
CA GLY A 156 3.12 14.82 -22.66
C GLY A 156 4.48 15.37 -23.15
N ARG A 157 5.51 15.33 -22.32
CA ARG A 157 6.86 15.77 -22.69
C ARG A 157 7.51 14.90 -23.76
N MET A 158 7.04 13.67 -23.92
CA MET A 158 7.64 12.66 -24.82
C MET A 158 6.77 12.34 -26.04
N VAL A 159 5.66 13.08 -26.25
CA VAL A 159 4.73 12.83 -27.37
C VAL A 159 5.46 12.76 -28.73
N ALA A 160 6.44 13.64 -28.97
CA ALA A 160 7.21 13.62 -30.23
C ALA A 160 8.02 12.32 -30.41
N SER A 161 8.66 11.83 -29.34
CA SER A 161 9.41 10.57 -29.35
C SER A 161 8.48 9.37 -29.54
N LEU A 162 7.34 9.35 -28.85
CA LEU A 162 6.32 8.31 -28.98
C LEU A 162 5.74 8.25 -30.39
N ALA A 163 5.44 9.43 -31.00
CA ALA A 163 4.97 9.51 -32.35
C ALA A 163 6.01 8.95 -33.36
N HIS A 164 7.29 9.20 -33.11
CA HIS A 164 8.37 8.65 -33.95
C HIS A 164 8.48 7.13 -33.80
N GLN A 165 8.39 6.61 -32.55
CA GLN A 165 8.44 5.17 -32.27
C GLN A 165 7.25 4.40 -32.88
N ILE A 166 6.05 4.99 -32.88
CA ILE A 166 4.86 4.40 -33.54
C ILE A 166 5.01 4.47 -35.08
N ARG A 167 5.52 5.59 -35.62
CA ARG A 167 5.66 5.79 -37.08
C ARG A 167 6.55 4.74 -37.70
N THR A 168 7.64 4.36 -37.07
CA THR A 168 8.63 3.43 -37.60
C THR A 168 8.03 2.04 -37.91
N PRO A 169 7.47 1.30 -36.96
CA PRO A 169 6.84 -0.01 -37.22
C PRO A 169 5.60 0.14 -38.13
N LEU A 170 4.84 1.24 -38.02
CA LEU A 170 3.68 1.50 -38.90
C LEU A 170 4.10 1.66 -40.35
N SER A 171 5.15 2.46 -40.63
CA SER A 171 5.67 2.63 -42.00
C SER A 171 6.20 1.32 -42.55
N ALA A 172 6.90 0.52 -41.76
CA ALA A 172 7.34 -0.80 -42.17
C ALA A 172 6.15 -1.76 -42.45
N ALA A 173 5.11 -1.73 -41.63
CA ALA A 173 3.90 -2.51 -41.85
C ALA A 173 3.19 -2.11 -43.16
N LEU A 174 3.10 -0.81 -43.44
CA LEU A 174 2.51 -0.30 -44.67
C LEU A 174 3.32 -0.74 -45.93
N ILE A 175 4.65 -0.73 -45.87
CA ILE A 175 5.51 -1.23 -46.95
C ILE A 175 5.25 -2.71 -47.19
N TYR A 176 5.21 -3.55 -46.16
CA TYR A 176 4.91 -4.98 -46.33
C TYR A 176 3.49 -5.20 -46.91
N ALA A 177 2.51 -4.42 -46.44
CA ALA A 177 1.15 -4.48 -46.94
C ALA A 177 1.08 -4.07 -48.42
N SER A 178 1.79 -3.01 -48.83
CA SER A 178 1.86 -2.58 -50.21
C SER A 178 2.46 -3.67 -51.14
N HIS A 179 3.54 -4.30 -50.68
CA HIS A 179 4.11 -5.41 -51.46
C HIS A 179 3.15 -6.60 -51.59
N LEU A 180 2.33 -6.89 -50.56
CA LEU A 180 1.35 -7.98 -50.61
C LEU A 180 0.19 -7.71 -51.59
N THR A 181 -0.02 -6.46 -52.02
CA THR A 181 -1.01 -6.10 -53.05
C THR A 181 -0.50 -6.25 -54.48
N GLU A 182 0.80 -6.49 -54.66
CA GLU A 182 1.40 -6.76 -55.97
C GLU A 182 1.01 -8.16 -56.44
N GLN A 183 0.48 -8.27 -57.67
CA GLN A 183 -0.16 -9.49 -58.21
C GLN A 183 0.81 -10.64 -58.60
N THR A 184 2.12 -10.44 -58.51
CA THR A 184 3.12 -11.37 -59.07
C THR A 184 4.14 -11.89 -58.09
N LEU A 185 3.85 -11.89 -56.79
CA LEU A 185 4.80 -12.36 -55.79
C LEU A 185 4.77 -13.91 -55.65
N PRO A 186 5.94 -14.58 -55.54
CA PRO A 186 6.01 -15.98 -55.19
C PRO A 186 5.38 -16.23 -53.81
N VAL A 187 4.72 -17.39 -53.61
CA VAL A 187 4.01 -17.77 -52.38
C VAL A 187 4.90 -17.66 -51.13
N GLU A 188 6.16 -18.08 -51.23
CA GLU A 188 7.12 -17.98 -50.12
C GLU A 188 7.39 -16.52 -49.72
N THR A 189 7.46 -15.62 -50.72
CA THR A 189 7.67 -14.18 -50.49
C THR A 189 6.42 -13.54 -49.84
N GLN A 190 5.22 -13.93 -50.32
CA GLN A 190 3.95 -13.50 -49.69
C GLN A 190 3.88 -13.92 -48.23
N GLN A 191 4.17 -15.19 -47.96
CA GLN A 191 4.19 -15.68 -46.57
C GLN A 191 5.20 -14.94 -45.71
N ARG A 192 6.39 -14.67 -46.20
CA ARG A 192 7.42 -13.90 -45.50
C ARG A 192 6.97 -12.47 -45.22
N PHE A 193 6.37 -11.77 -46.21
CA PHE A 193 5.88 -10.41 -46.00
C PHE A 193 4.68 -10.36 -45.09
N ALA A 194 3.75 -11.31 -45.18
CA ALA A 194 2.64 -11.45 -44.24
C ALA A 194 3.13 -11.70 -42.80
N GLY A 195 4.14 -12.55 -42.62
CA GLY A 195 4.79 -12.78 -41.32
C GLY A 195 5.42 -11.49 -40.78
N ARG A 196 6.16 -10.75 -41.58
CA ARG A 196 6.77 -9.47 -41.16
C ARG A 196 5.74 -8.39 -40.86
N LEU A 197 4.65 -8.30 -41.64
CA LEU A 197 3.54 -7.41 -41.36
C LEU A 197 2.93 -7.71 -39.99
N LYS A 198 2.64 -8.98 -39.72
CA LYS A 198 2.09 -9.44 -38.46
C LYS A 198 3.00 -9.09 -37.26
N GLU A 199 4.31 -9.31 -37.40
CA GLU A 199 5.31 -8.94 -36.38
C GLU A 199 5.26 -7.43 -36.08
N ARG A 200 5.22 -6.55 -37.09
CA ARG A 200 5.15 -5.09 -36.89
C ARG A 200 3.86 -4.64 -36.23
N LEU A 201 2.72 -5.26 -36.58
CA LEU A 201 1.44 -4.97 -35.94
C LEU A 201 1.40 -5.40 -34.48
N HIS A 202 1.97 -6.55 -34.14
CA HIS A 202 2.11 -6.99 -32.72
C HIS A 202 3.04 -6.06 -31.93
N GLU A 203 4.13 -5.58 -32.53
CA GLU A 203 5.02 -4.63 -31.89
C GLU A 203 4.27 -3.31 -31.55
N LEU A 204 3.45 -2.81 -32.48
CA LEU A 204 2.60 -1.64 -32.26
C LEU A 204 1.56 -1.88 -31.16
N GLU A 205 0.88 -3.01 -31.19
CA GLU A 205 -0.10 -3.38 -30.17
C GLU A 205 0.54 -3.40 -28.77
N HIS A 206 1.72 -3.99 -28.67
CA HIS A 206 2.47 -4.07 -27.41
C HIS A 206 2.87 -2.67 -26.91
N GLN A 207 3.38 -1.80 -27.80
CA GLN A 207 3.75 -0.42 -27.45
C GLN A 207 2.54 0.38 -26.95
N VAL A 208 1.40 0.29 -27.63
CA VAL A 208 0.15 0.98 -27.23
C VAL A 208 -0.35 0.44 -25.88
N ARG A 209 -0.31 -0.86 -25.67
CA ARG A 209 -0.70 -1.50 -24.40
C ARG A 209 0.18 -1.01 -23.25
N ASP A 210 1.49 -0.98 -23.42
CA ASP A 210 2.44 -0.49 -22.43
C ASP A 210 2.17 0.98 -22.05
N MET A 211 1.89 1.83 -23.07
CA MET A 211 1.51 3.22 -22.83
C MET A 211 0.22 3.35 -22.02
N LEU A 212 -0.79 2.54 -22.34
CA LEU A 212 -2.07 2.57 -21.63
C LEU A 212 -1.94 2.08 -20.18
N VAL A 213 -1.17 1.02 -19.94
CA VAL A 213 -0.88 0.52 -18.58
C VAL A 213 -0.14 1.58 -17.76
N PHE A 214 0.88 2.21 -18.37
CA PHE A 214 1.62 3.29 -17.72
C PHE A 214 0.74 4.52 -17.39
N ALA A 215 -0.12 4.93 -18.35
CA ALA A 215 -0.97 6.12 -18.21
C ALA A 215 -2.09 5.92 -17.16
N ARG A 216 -2.74 4.75 -17.13
CA ARG A 216 -3.85 4.47 -16.22
C ARG A 216 -3.38 4.34 -14.78
N GLY A 217 -2.30 3.60 -14.54
CA GLY A 217 -1.70 3.40 -13.23
C GLY A 217 -2.50 2.56 -12.23
N GLU A 218 -3.81 2.50 -12.37
CA GLU A 218 -4.70 1.64 -11.59
C GLU A 218 -5.00 0.39 -12.41
N LEU A 219 -4.80 -0.76 -11.79
CA LEU A 219 -5.09 -2.05 -12.37
C LEU A 219 -6.06 -2.76 -11.42
N PRO A 220 -7.29 -3.07 -11.85
CA PRO A 220 -8.18 -3.87 -11.03
C PRO A 220 -7.56 -5.26 -10.86
N LEU A 221 -7.40 -5.68 -9.62
CA LEU A 221 -6.93 -7.02 -9.27
C LEU A 221 -8.16 -7.89 -9.07
N SER A 222 -8.52 -8.68 -10.07
CA SER A 222 -9.74 -9.51 -10.07
C SER A 222 -9.44 -11.00 -10.01
N ASP A 223 -8.22 -11.40 -10.39
CA ASP A 223 -7.91 -12.82 -10.60
C ASP A 223 -7.19 -13.39 -9.39
N ARG A 224 -7.64 -14.56 -8.94
CA ARG A 224 -6.94 -15.37 -7.95
C ARG A 224 -6.23 -16.54 -8.65
N VAL A 225 -4.92 -16.46 -8.75
CA VAL A 225 -4.12 -17.46 -9.44
C VAL A 225 -3.10 -18.10 -8.52
N THR A 226 -2.89 -19.40 -8.70
CA THR A 226 -1.77 -20.09 -8.03
C THR A 226 -0.46 -19.82 -8.77
N PRO A 227 0.70 -19.93 -8.09
CA PRO A 227 2.00 -19.76 -8.75
C PRO A 227 2.19 -20.70 -9.96
N LYS A 228 1.62 -21.90 -9.90
CA LYS A 228 1.68 -22.86 -11.00
C LYS A 228 0.91 -22.37 -12.23
N VAL A 229 -0.29 -21.85 -12.05
CA VAL A 229 -1.12 -21.29 -13.13
C VAL A 229 -0.44 -20.07 -13.76
N LEU A 230 0.16 -19.19 -12.93
CA LEU A 230 0.94 -18.05 -13.41
C LEU A 230 2.13 -18.50 -14.25
N MET A 231 2.88 -19.51 -13.78
CA MET A 231 4.02 -20.08 -14.54
C MET A 231 3.57 -20.64 -15.90
N GLN A 232 2.46 -21.38 -15.92
CA GLN A 232 1.93 -21.95 -17.18
C GLN A 232 1.50 -20.85 -18.15
N ALA A 233 0.81 -19.81 -17.67
CA ALA A 233 0.42 -18.67 -18.49
C ALA A 233 1.65 -17.94 -19.08
N LEU A 234 2.68 -17.74 -18.25
CA LEU A 234 3.93 -17.13 -18.69
C LEU A 234 4.69 -17.99 -19.71
N GLN A 235 4.73 -19.30 -19.51
CA GLN A 235 5.33 -20.25 -20.45
C GLN A 235 4.63 -20.20 -21.83
N ALA A 236 3.30 -20.25 -21.83
CA ALA A 236 2.50 -20.19 -23.06
C ALA A 236 2.73 -18.85 -23.80
N ALA A 237 2.74 -17.73 -23.08
CA ALA A 237 3.00 -16.43 -23.65
C ALA A 237 4.44 -16.31 -24.18
N ALA A 238 5.43 -16.82 -23.45
CA ALA A 238 6.82 -16.79 -23.88
C ALA A 238 7.07 -17.63 -25.13
N GLN A 239 6.43 -18.80 -25.28
CA GLN A 239 6.56 -19.64 -26.47
C GLN A 239 6.10 -18.94 -27.76
N ALA A 240 5.10 -18.06 -27.67
CA ALA A 240 4.62 -17.29 -28.81
C ALA A 240 5.61 -16.21 -29.26
N HIS A 241 6.46 -15.69 -28.35
CA HIS A 241 7.34 -14.55 -28.57
C HIS A 241 8.83 -14.96 -28.71
N VAL A 242 9.23 -16.08 -28.15
CA VAL A 242 10.63 -16.49 -28.04
C VAL A 242 10.87 -17.76 -28.84
N GLN A 243 11.44 -17.62 -30.05
CA GLN A 243 11.85 -18.75 -30.85
C GLN A 243 13.37 -18.98 -30.72
N GLY A 244 13.76 -20.24 -30.52
CA GLY A 244 15.16 -20.67 -30.61
C GLY A 244 16.03 -20.42 -29.37
N VAL A 245 15.48 -19.93 -28.24
CA VAL A 245 16.24 -19.73 -26.99
C VAL A 245 15.75 -20.69 -25.90
N ALA A 246 16.69 -21.39 -25.27
CA ALA A 246 16.39 -22.29 -24.17
C ALA A 246 16.17 -21.48 -22.86
N ILE A 247 14.93 -21.46 -22.39
CA ILE A 247 14.57 -20.90 -21.08
C ILE A 247 14.47 -22.04 -20.07
N ARG A 248 15.21 -21.93 -18.96
CA ARG A 248 15.07 -22.84 -17.82
C ARG A 248 13.97 -22.37 -16.90
N TRP A 249 12.88 -23.11 -16.84
CA TRP A 249 11.73 -22.87 -15.98
C TRP A 249 11.84 -23.66 -14.70
N GLN A 250 11.62 -23.00 -13.57
CA GLN A 250 11.61 -23.66 -12.25
C GLN A 250 10.50 -23.03 -11.38
N CYS A 251 9.66 -23.88 -10.78
CA CYS A 251 8.58 -23.44 -9.89
C CYS A 251 8.63 -24.27 -8.61
N ASP A 252 9.05 -23.64 -7.52
CA ASP A 252 9.16 -24.24 -6.19
C ASP A 252 8.10 -23.66 -5.22
N ALA A 253 7.14 -22.89 -5.74
CA ALA A 253 6.02 -22.36 -5.00
C ALA A 253 4.77 -23.21 -5.25
N TYR A 254 4.42 -24.04 -4.29
CA TYR A 254 3.30 -24.99 -4.43
C TYR A 254 2.02 -24.56 -3.71
N THR A 255 2.09 -23.56 -2.82
CA THR A 255 0.98 -23.12 -1.97
C THR A 255 0.81 -21.60 -2.01
N GLY A 256 -0.42 -21.14 -1.79
CA GLY A 256 -0.79 -19.73 -1.80
C GLY A 256 -1.48 -19.35 -3.11
N GLN A 257 -2.23 -18.26 -3.03
CA GLN A 257 -2.87 -17.62 -4.18
C GLN A 257 -2.34 -16.19 -4.30
N LEU A 258 -2.26 -15.70 -5.50
CA LEU A 258 -1.93 -14.32 -5.82
C LEU A 258 -3.21 -13.62 -6.29
N LEU A 259 -3.55 -12.50 -5.67
CA LEU A 259 -4.55 -11.59 -6.22
C LEU A 259 -3.86 -10.73 -7.29
N CYS A 260 -4.29 -10.84 -8.51
CA CYS A 260 -3.62 -10.16 -9.61
C CYS A 260 -4.56 -9.79 -10.76
N ASN A 261 -4.07 -8.98 -11.68
CA ASN A 261 -4.53 -8.93 -13.05
C ASN A 261 -3.58 -9.80 -13.86
N ARG A 262 -4.01 -11.04 -14.16
CA ARG A 262 -3.15 -12.07 -14.74
C ARG A 262 -2.50 -11.63 -16.06
N ASP A 263 -3.29 -11.07 -16.95
CA ASP A 263 -2.82 -10.73 -18.29
C ASP A 263 -1.80 -9.59 -18.28
N THR A 264 -2.03 -8.58 -17.43
CA THR A 264 -1.09 -7.48 -17.27
C THR A 264 0.19 -7.92 -16.56
N LEU A 265 0.08 -8.81 -15.57
CA LEU A 265 1.24 -9.35 -14.87
C LEU A 265 2.10 -10.22 -15.80
N VAL A 266 1.48 -11.08 -16.61
CA VAL A 266 2.17 -11.88 -17.63
C VAL A 266 2.85 -10.99 -18.65
N GLY A 267 2.20 -9.91 -19.12
CA GLY A 267 2.80 -8.92 -20.03
C GLY A 267 4.03 -8.24 -19.44
N ALA A 268 3.96 -7.83 -18.15
CA ALA A 268 5.11 -7.25 -17.45
C ALA A 268 6.28 -8.23 -17.32
N LEU A 269 5.99 -9.51 -17.07
CA LEU A 269 7.02 -10.55 -17.00
C LEU A 269 7.64 -10.85 -18.35
N LEU A 270 6.86 -10.80 -19.44
CA LEU A 270 7.38 -10.90 -20.81
C LEU A 270 8.34 -9.75 -21.12
N ASN A 271 8.04 -8.51 -20.71
CA ASN A 271 8.97 -7.39 -20.85
C ASN A 271 10.34 -7.66 -20.20
N LEU A 272 10.37 -8.34 -19.05
CA LEU A 272 11.63 -8.74 -18.42
C LEU A 272 12.36 -9.83 -19.20
N ILE A 273 11.62 -10.83 -19.70
CA ILE A 273 12.18 -11.90 -20.53
C ILE A 273 12.76 -11.32 -21.81
N GLU A 274 12.04 -10.46 -22.53
CA GLU A 274 12.51 -9.79 -23.72
C GLU A 274 13.75 -8.93 -23.48
N ASN A 275 13.76 -8.18 -22.37
CA ASN A 275 14.95 -7.41 -21.98
C ASN A 275 16.17 -8.28 -21.74
N ALA A 276 15.99 -9.44 -21.12
CA ALA A 276 17.05 -10.41 -20.87
C ALA A 276 17.57 -11.02 -22.18
N LEU A 277 16.67 -11.34 -23.10
CA LEU A 277 17.04 -11.86 -24.43
C LEU A 277 17.83 -10.86 -25.26
N GLN A 278 17.41 -9.59 -25.24
CA GLN A 278 18.08 -8.50 -25.97
C GLN A 278 19.43 -8.10 -25.36
N ALA A 279 19.68 -8.38 -24.09
CA ALA A 279 20.96 -8.12 -23.43
C ALA A 279 22.02 -9.20 -23.68
N GLY A 280 21.62 -10.28 -24.34
CA GLY A 280 22.44 -11.48 -24.48
C GLY A 280 23.37 -11.50 -25.69
N THR A 281 24.40 -12.32 -25.55
CA THR A 281 25.23 -12.84 -26.63
C THR A 281 24.49 -13.99 -27.37
N PRO A 282 24.97 -14.49 -28.50
CA PRO A 282 24.33 -15.61 -29.22
C PRO A 282 24.06 -16.87 -28.39
N GLN A 283 24.60 -16.97 -27.18
CA GLN A 283 24.44 -18.11 -26.25
C GLN A 283 23.72 -17.69 -24.95
N VAL A 284 22.67 -16.87 -25.06
CA VAL A 284 21.88 -16.45 -23.91
C VAL A 284 21.28 -17.67 -23.20
N ARG A 285 21.52 -17.75 -21.90
CA ARG A 285 20.84 -18.68 -20.98
C ARG A 285 19.93 -17.86 -20.08
N LEU A 286 18.66 -18.14 -20.19
CA LEU A 286 17.63 -17.49 -19.37
C LEU A 286 17.09 -18.47 -18.35
N LYS A 287 16.96 -18.02 -17.08
CA LYS A 287 16.31 -18.79 -16.02
C LYS A 287 15.16 -17.98 -15.46
N VAL A 288 13.97 -18.57 -15.42
CA VAL A 288 12.78 -18.04 -14.74
C VAL A 288 12.47 -18.96 -13.57
N HIS A 289 12.50 -18.41 -12.36
CA HIS A 289 12.34 -19.17 -11.13
C HIS A 289 11.27 -18.53 -10.23
N LEU A 290 10.20 -19.28 -9.95
CA LEU A 290 9.17 -18.95 -8.99
C LEU A 290 9.38 -19.74 -7.70
N TYR A 291 9.47 -19.05 -6.57
CA TYR A 291 9.57 -19.68 -5.26
C TYR A 291 8.87 -18.86 -4.19
N ARG A 292 8.42 -19.50 -3.14
CA ARG A 292 7.83 -18.84 -1.99
C ARG A 292 8.90 -18.47 -0.97
N ARG A 293 8.84 -17.26 -0.44
CA ARG A 293 9.61 -16.86 0.72
C ARG A 293 8.70 -16.08 1.65
N ASP A 294 8.55 -16.60 2.88
CA ASP A 294 7.61 -16.07 3.86
C ASP A 294 6.17 -16.04 3.29
N ASN A 295 5.50 -14.89 3.36
CA ASN A 295 4.18 -14.68 2.77
C ASN A 295 4.23 -14.03 1.38
N SER A 296 5.32 -14.20 0.65
CA SER A 296 5.52 -13.58 -0.67
C SER A 296 5.91 -14.59 -1.73
N LEU A 297 5.36 -14.44 -2.92
CA LEU A 297 5.84 -15.08 -4.13
C LEU A 297 7.05 -14.30 -4.65
N ARG A 298 8.17 -14.99 -4.79
CA ARG A 298 9.37 -14.44 -5.42
C ARG A 298 9.46 -14.97 -6.84
N LEU A 299 9.57 -14.06 -7.80
CA LEU A 299 9.77 -14.38 -9.20
C LEU A 299 11.08 -13.75 -9.66
N CYS A 300 12.02 -14.60 -10.07
CA CYS A 300 13.33 -14.20 -10.53
C CYS A 300 13.48 -14.51 -12.02
N VAL A 301 13.79 -13.49 -12.83
CA VAL A 301 14.19 -13.60 -14.22
C VAL A 301 15.68 -13.28 -14.29
N SER A 302 16.52 -14.22 -14.66
CA SER A 302 17.97 -14.05 -14.70
C SER A 302 18.57 -14.47 -16.04
N ASP A 303 19.48 -13.66 -16.55
CA ASP A 303 20.23 -13.88 -17.76
C ASP A 303 21.75 -13.94 -17.48
N ASN A 304 22.50 -14.45 -18.43
CA ASN A 304 23.96 -14.43 -18.48
C ASN A 304 24.52 -13.44 -19.49
N GLY A 305 23.77 -12.37 -19.77
CA GLY A 305 24.13 -11.35 -20.78
C GLY A 305 25.28 -10.44 -20.36
N SER A 306 25.42 -9.32 -21.07
CA SER A 306 26.48 -8.33 -20.85
C SER A 306 26.44 -7.67 -19.49
N GLY A 307 25.31 -7.74 -18.78
CA GLY A 307 25.08 -6.99 -17.55
C GLY A 307 24.94 -5.48 -17.81
N ILE A 308 24.72 -4.73 -16.72
CA ILE A 308 24.40 -3.30 -16.76
C ILE A 308 25.39 -2.55 -15.86
N GLU A 309 25.86 -1.41 -16.32
CA GLU A 309 26.75 -0.55 -15.55
C GLU A 309 26.00 0.12 -14.37
N PRO A 310 26.68 0.37 -13.22
CA PRO A 310 26.01 0.91 -12.04
C PRO A 310 25.31 2.26 -12.27
N HIS A 311 25.88 3.15 -13.07
CA HIS A 311 25.29 4.45 -13.37
C HIS A 311 24.01 4.34 -14.24
N VAL A 312 23.95 3.33 -15.13
CA VAL A 312 22.77 3.02 -15.93
C VAL A 312 21.72 2.33 -15.05
N LEU A 313 22.17 1.38 -14.18
CA LEU A 313 21.28 0.66 -13.29
C LEU A 313 20.50 1.58 -12.36
N ALA A 314 21.11 2.67 -11.89
CA ALA A 314 20.47 3.66 -11.02
C ALA A 314 19.31 4.42 -11.70
N ARG A 315 19.35 4.52 -13.03
CA ARG A 315 18.34 5.23 -13.84
C ARG A 315 17.31 4.28 -14.44
N LEU A 316 17.54 2.97 -14.37
CA LEU A 316 16.59 1.99 -14.90
C LEU A 316 15.25 2.06 -14.17
N GLY A 317 14.19 2.16 -14.95
CA GLY A 317 12.84 2.36 -14.45
C GLY A 317 12.37 3.81 -14.50
N GLU A 318 13.27 4.78 -14.79
CA GLU A 318 12.86 6.10 -15.25
C GLU A 318 12.11 5.93 -16.59
N PRO A 319 10.88 6.46 -16.71
CA PRO A 319 10.14 6.37 -17.96
C PRO A 319 10.96 6.94 -19.15
N PHE A 320 10.94 6.24 -20.27
CA PHE A 320 11.63 6.62 -21.52
C PHE A 320 13.17 6.58 -21.46
N PHE A 321 13.75 6.18 -20.34
CA PHE A 321 15.19 5.96 -20.29
C PHE A 321 15.55 4.61 -20.92
N THR A 322 16.35 4.66 -21.97
CA THR A 322 16.83 3.47 -22.69
C THR A 322 18.26 3.66 -23.19
N THR A 323 19.03 2.59 -23.16
CA THR A 323 20.36 2.51 -23.80
C THR A 323 20.29 1.84 -25.17
N LYS A 324 19.11 1.39 -25.62
CA LYS A 324 18.89 0.67 -26.86
C LYS A 324 18.42 1.64 -27.95
N ALA A 325 18.95 1.50 -29.17
CA ALA A 325 18.59 2.36 -30.28
C ALA A 325 17.09 2.28 -30.69
N THR A 326 16.47 1.11 -30.51
CA THR A 326 15.05 0.85 -30.82
C THR A 326 14.17 0.67 -29.58
N GLY A 327 14.71 0.91 -28.40
CA GLY A 327 13.99 0.74 -27.15
C GLY A 327 13.05 1.91 -26.85
N THR A 328 11.83 1.62 -26.37
CA THR A 328 10.87 2.65 -25.93
C THR A 328 11.22 3.28 -24.59
N GLY A 329 12.03 2.59 -23.76
CA GLY A 329 12.29 2.97 -22.39
C GLY A 329 11.07 2.86 -21.46
N LEU A 330 9.94 2.32 -21.95
CA LEU A 330 8.72 2.14 -21.15
C LEU A 330 8.64 0.76 -20.49
N GLY A 331 9.19 -0.29 -21.08
CA GLY A 331 8.98 -1.66 -20.61
C GLY A 331 9.27 -1.85 -19.12
N LEU A 332 10.39 -1.32 -18.61
CA LEU A 332 10.72 -1.44 -17.18
C LEU A 332 9.88 -0.51 -16.30
N ALA A 333 9.47 0.65 -16.79
CA ALA A 333 8.54 1.55 -16.09
C ALA A 333 7.15 0.90 -15.95
N VAL A 334 6.69 0.20 -17.00
CA VAL A 334 5.47 -0.62 -16.97
C VAL A 334 5.60 -1.76 -15.96
N VAL A 335 6.70 -2.50 -15.95
CA VAL A 335 6.95 -3.55 -14.94
C VAL A 335 6.85 -2.97 -13.53
N ASN A 336 7.48 -1.82 -13.26
CA ASN A 336 7.39 -1.15 -11.97
C ASN A 336 5.96 -0.75 -11.62
N ALA A 337 5.20 -0.19 -12.57
CA ALA A 337 3.80 0.21 -12.35
C ALA A 337 2.93 -1.02 -12.04
N VAL A 338 3.07 -2.09 -12.81
CA VAL A 338 2.34 -3.36 -12.60
C VAL A 338 2.68 -3.96 -11.24
N VAL A 339 3.97 -4.07 -10.90
CA VAL A 339 4.41 -4.64 -9.62
C VAL A 339 3.89 -3.84 -8.43
N ARG A 340 3.91 -2.50 -8.50
CA ARG A 340 3.33 -1.62 -7.47
C ARG A 340 1.82 -1.77 -7.34
N ALA A 341 1.09 -1.88 -8.46
CA ALA A 341 -0.35 -2.13 -8.45
C ALA A 341 -0.70 -3.47 -7.76
N HIS A 342 0.21 -4.45 -7.82
CA HIS A 342 0.10 -5.72 -7.11
C HIS A 342 0.73 -5.68 -5.70
N GLN A 343 0.95 -4.50 -5.12
CA GLN A 343 1.57 -4.30 -3.79
C GLN A 343 2.95 -4.97 -3.65
N GLY A 344 3.62 -5.14 -4.76
CA GLY A 344 4.90 -5.80 -4.84
C GLY A 344 6.09 -4.86 -4.89
N GLN A 345 7.27 -5.45 -5.01
CA GLN A 345 8.54 -4.73 -5.18
C GLN A 345 9.35 -5.36 -6.30
N LEU A 346 9.98 -4.54 -7.14
CA LEU A 346 10.96 -4.96 -8.14
C LEU A 346 12.37 -4.58 -7.65
N GLN A 347 13.29 -5.55 -7.68
CA GLN A 347 14.70 -5.34 -7.42
C GLN A 347 15.50 -5.82 -8.62
N LEU A 348 16.40 -4.96 -9.13
CA LEU A 348 17.31 -5.30 -10.20
C LEU A 348 18.71 -5.44 -9.63
N ARG A 349 19.39 -6.54 -9.96
CA ARG A 349 20.78 -6.78 -9.64
C ARG A 349 21.50 -7.13 -10.92
N SER A 350 22.54 -6.38 -11.23
CA SER A 350 23.31 -6.61 -12.44
C SER A 350 24.81 -6.39 -12.18
N ARG A 351 25.62 -7.12 -12.90
CA ARG A 351 27.08 -6.96 -12.90
C ARG A 351 27.56 -7.11 -14.33
N ARG A 352 28.34 -6.12 -14.79
CA ARG A 352 28.93 -6.14 -16.13
C ARG A 352 29.68 -7.44 -16.40
N GLY A 353 29.42 -8.07 -17.52
CA GLY A 353 29.99 -9.37 -17.93
C GLY A 353 29.44 -10.60 -17.18
N ARG A 354 28.47 -10.44 -16.27
CA ARG A 354 27.86 -11.57 -15.51
C ARG A 354 26.35 -11.74 -15.69
N GLY A 355 25.72 -10.76 -16.37
CA GLY A 355 24.28 -10.75 -16.60
C GLY A 355 23.48 -9.97 -15.58
N THR A 356 22.16 -10.10 -15.67
CA THR A 356 21.19 -9.39 -14.83
C THR A 356 20.20 -10.35 -14.18
N CYS A 357 19.76 -10.00 -12.98
CA CYS A 357 18.67 -10.67 -12.28
C CYS A 357 17.61 -9.64 -11.89
N ALA A 358 16.40 -9.81 -12.40
CA ALA A 358 15.22 -9.07 -11.99
C ALA A 358 14.43 -9.93 -11.00
N LEU A 359 14.25 -9.44 -9.77
CA LEU A 359 13.53 -10.12 -8.70
C LEU A 359 12.26 -9.33 -8.37
N LEU A 360 11.12 -9.96 -8.60
CA LEU A 360 9.81 -9.47 -8.17
C LEU A 360 9.42 -10.15 -6.85
N SER A 361 8.84 -9.38 -5.96
CA SER A 361 8.20 -9.85 -4.73
C SER A 361 6.75 -9.46 -4.75
N LEU A 362 5.84 -10.42 -4.68
CA LEU A 362 4.39 -10.18 -4.69
C LEU A 362 3.77 -10.83 -3.44
N PRO A 363 2.83 -10.17 -2.74
CA PRO A 363 2.17 -10.75 -1.58
C PRO A 363 1.31 -11.95 -1.98
N LEU A 364 1.35 -13.01 -1.17
CA LEU A 364 0.47 -14.17 -1.31
C LEU A 364 -0.67 -14.08 -0.32
N ILE A 365 -1.87 -14.39 -0.77
CA ILE A 365 -3.02 -14.56 0.10
C ILE A 365 -2.94 -15.96 0.71
N PRO A 366 -3.11 -16.09 2.04
CA PRO A 366 -3.25 -17.40 2.65
C PRO A 366 -4.45 -18.12 2.04
N VAL A 367 -4.28 -19.37 1.64
CA VAL A 367 -5.42 -20.22 1.30
C VAL A 367 -6.18 -20.44 2.60
N VAL A 368 -7.31 -19.76 2.77
CA VAL A 368 -8.27 -20.11 3.81
C VAL A 368 -8.74 -21.52 3.43
N ALA A 369 -8.30 -22.53 4.18
CA ALA A 369 -8.87 -23.85 4.06
C ALA A 369 -10.37 -23.69 4.36
N GLU A 370 -11.21 -23.93 3.37
CA GLU A 370 -12.64 -24.06 3.59
C GLU A 370 -12.78 -25.14 4.65
N ALA A 371 -13.20 -24.72 5.84
CA ALA A 371 -13.57 -25.65 6.90
C ALA A 371 -14.80 -26.42 6.39
N ASN A 372 -14.56 -27.69 6.04
CA ASN A 372 -15.63 -28.68 5.82
C ASN A 372 -16.46 -28.86 7.09
#